data_43bcfd2d234f21f7d5b8720a24069354
#
_entry.id   43bcfd2d234f21f7d5b8720a24069354
#
_cell.length_a   1.000
_cell.length_b   1.000
_cell.length_c   1.000
_cell.angle_alpha   90.00
_cell.angle_beta   90.00
_cell.angle_gamma   90.00
#
_symmetry.space_group_name_H-M   'P 1'
#
loop_
_entity.id
_entity.type
_entity.pdbx_description
1 polymer ?
#
loop_
_entity_poly.entity_id
_entity_poly.type
_entity_poly.pdbx_seq_one_letter_code
_entity_poly.pdbx_strand_id
1 'polypeptide(L)'
;KFVVDVPLTELTYFVSRELVMATSCTERRLGQWENQSWMQFVKAKGKSRSYQRYLVGALTRALVAAKPDTASARTIGQIGLALATAASGLIPQYRSDLIRGDVDRILNRPTNHAWINPWVAHLRNRGVRFVMGSGLAQLNVGGGRITGARLDTGQTVEADWYVAAMPIDRLKPLLSPALLDADPSLAGIHALQDDWMVGIQYFLRRRSDLPPGHIAALGTPWALTGLFQAAPW
;
A
#
# COMPACT_ATOMS: atom_id res chain seq x y z
N LYS A 1 16.68 -22.76 3.41
CA LYS A 1 16.15 -23.18 2.08
C LYS A 1 14.64 -23.41 2.26
N PHE A 2 13.83 -22.42 1.91
CA PHE A 2 12.38 -22.63 1.88
C PHE A 2 12.07 -23.48 0.65
N VAL A 3 11.73 -24.73 0.84
CA VAL A 3 11.12 -25.57 -0.21
C VAL A 3 9.62 -25.28 -0.16
N VAL A 4 9.16 -24.42 -1.06
CA VAL A 4 7.73 -24.17 -1.22
C VAL A 4 7.20 -25.31 -2.10
N ASP A 5 6.46 -26.24 -1.52
CA ASP A 5 5.88 -27.40 -2.22
C ASP A 5 4.60 -26.97 -2.97
N VAL A 6 4.77 -26.17 -4.03
CA VAL A 6 3.70 -25.83 -4.97
C VAL A 6 3.82 -26.74 -6.19
N PRO A 7 2.74 -27.45 -6.59
CA PRO A 7 2.77 -28.27 -7.80
C PRO A 7 3.23 -27.47 -9.01
N LEU A 8 4.12 -28.03 -9.83
CA LEU A 8 4.70 -27.36 -10.99
C LEU A 8 3.61 -26.84 -11.96
N THR A 9 2.55 -27.61 -12.15
CA THR A 9 1.40 -27.22 -12.98
C THR A 9 0.67 -25.98 -12.45
N GLU A 10 0.63 -25.81 -11.15
CA GLU A 10 0.03 -24.62 -10.53
C GLU A 10 0.97 -23.43 -10.57
N LEU A 11 2.27 -23.66 -10.43
CA LEU A 11 3.28 -22.60 -10.58
C LEU A 11 3.29 -22.07 -12.02
N THR A 12 3.30 -22.95 -13.03
CA THR A 12 3.23 -22.53 -14.43
C THR A 12 1.93 -21.81 -14.77
N TYR A 13 0.83 -22.24 -14.16
CA TYR A 13 -0.45 -21.52 -14.28
C TYR A 13 -0.34 -20.12 -13.67
N PHE A 14 0.22 -19.96 -12.48
CA PHE A 14 0.41 -18.64 -11.84
C PHE A 14 1.25 -17.71 -12.71
N VAL A 15 2.38 -18.19 -13.24
CA VAL A 15 3.23 -17.42 -14.15
C VAL A 15 2.46 -17.02 -15.41
N SER A 16 1.62 -17.90 -15.96
CA SER A 16 0.78 -17.55 -17.12
C SER A 16 -0.20 -16.40 -16.80
N ARG A 17 -0.72 -16.32 -15.58
CA ARG A 17 -1.58 -15.21 -15.16
C ARG A 17 -0.80 -13.89 -15.04
N GLU A 18 0.42 -13.93 -14.51
CA GLU A 18 1.30 -12.76 -14.48
C GLU A 18 1.64 -12.29 -15.92
N LEU A 19 1.88 -13.20 -16.86
CA LEU A 19 2.08 -12.85 -18.27
C LEU A 19 0.83 -12.21 -18.89
N VAL A 20 -0.37 -12.69 -18.55
CA VAL A 20 -1.62 -12.05 -18.97
C VAL A 20 -1.72 -10.63 -18.42
N MET A 21 -1.32 -10.41 -17.18
CA MET A 21 -1.28 -9.06 -16.59
C MET A 21 -0.27 -8.18 -17.31
N ALA A 22 0.94 -8.70 -17.56
CA ALA A 22 2.03 -7.98 -18.21
C ALA A 22 1.65 -7.51 -19.62
N THR A 23 0.96 -8.36 -20.38
CA THR A 23 0.58 -8.12 -21.78
C THR A 23 -0.78 -7.43 -21.94
N SER A 24 -1.50 -7.15 -20.85
CA SER A 24 -2.77 -6.44 -20.89
C SER A 24 -2.58 -4.95 -21.19
N CYS A 25 -3.39 -4.40 -22.09
CA CYS A 25 -3.46 -2.96 -22.35
C CYS A 25 -4.06 -2.19 -21.15
N THR A 26 -3.92 -0.88 -21.16
CA THR A 26 -4.39 -0.01 -20.07
C THR A 26 -5.90 -0.13 -19.86
N GLU A 27 -6.68 -0.13 -20.93
CA GLU A 27 -8.15 -0.22 -20.89
C GLU A 27 -8.59 -1.54 -20.23
N ARG A 28 -7.92 -2.65 -20.55
CA ARG A 28 -8.21 -3.94 -19.96
C ARG A 28 -7.84 -3.99 -18.47
N ARG A 29 -6.72 -3.38 -18.11
CA ARG A 29 -6.30 -3.28 -16.69
C ARG A 29 -7.30 -2.45 -15.87
N LEU A 30 -7.72 -1.29 -16.38
CA LEU A 30 -8.64 -0.41 -15.70
C LEU A 30 -10.10 -0.92 -15.72
N GLY A 31 -10.54 -1.51 -16.83
CA GLY A 31 -11.92 -1.98 -16.98
C GLY A 31 -12.15 -3.38 -16.40
N GLN A 32 -11.33 -4.35 -16.77
CA GLN A 32 -11.55 -5.77 -16.43
C GLN A 32 -10.84 -6.17 -15.14
N TRP A 33 -9.53 -5.92 -15.04
CA TRP A 33 -8.73 -6.42 -13.92
C TRP A 33 -8.91 -5.58 -12.65
N GLU A 34 -9.30 -4.33 -12.75
CA GLU A 34 -9.66 -3.51 -11.59
C GLU A 34 -10.91 -4.03 -10.89
N ASN A 35 -11.89 -4.50 -11.66
CA ASN A 35 -13.18 -4.99 -11.17
C ASN A 35 -13.18 -6.50 -10.84
N GLN A 36 -12.03 -7.15 -10.87
CA GLN A 36 -11.86 -8.55 -10.52
C GLN A 36 -10.94 -8.67 -9.29
N SER A 37 -11.29 -9.53 -8.32
CA SER A 37 -10.39 -9.79 -7.20
C SER A 37 -9.16 -10.59 -7.63
N TRP A 38 -8.06 -10.41 -6.90
CA TRP A 38 -6.84 -11.19 -7.10
C TRP A 38 -7.10 -12.69 -7.03
N MET A 39 -7.87 -13.14 -6.02
CA MET A 39 -8.24 -14.54 -5.86
C MET A 39 -8.96 -15.12 -7.10
N GLN A 40 -9.86 -14.36 -7.70
CA GLN A 40 -10.57 -14.75 -8.93
C GLN A 40 -9.62 -14.76 -10.13
N PHE A 41 -8.78 -13.73 -10.27
CA PHE A 41 -7.85 -13.60 -11.38
C PHE A 41 -6.88 -14.77 -11.46
N VAL A 42 -6.29 -15.17 -10.35
CA VAL A 42 -5.36 -16.32 -10.28
C VAL A 42 -6.08 -17.66 -10.08
N LYS A 43 -7.42 -17.67 -10.11
CA LYS A 43 -8.25 -18.88 -9.92
C LYS A 43 -7.82 -19.72 -8.70
N ALA A 44 -7.70 -19.05 -7.56
CA ALA A 44 -7.19 -19.69 -6.34
C ALA A 44 -8.10 -20.79 -5.78
N LYS A 45 -9.42 -20.68 -6.03
CA LYS A 45 -10.40 -21.67 -5.59
C LYS A 45 -10.12 -23.02 -6.29
N GLY A 46 -10.02 -24.09 -5.52
CA GLY A 46 -9.73 -25.45 -6.03
C GLY A 46 -8.25 -25.74 -6.26
N LYS A 47 -7.35 -24.79 -6.05
CA LYS A 47 -5.91 -24.98 -6.06
C LYS A 47 -5.39 -25.51 -4.72
N SER A 48 -4.16 -26.04 -4.72
CA SER A 48 -3.51 -26.55 -3.53
C SER A 48 -3.41 -25.51 -2.41
N ARG A 49 -3.31 -25.96 -1.16
CA ARG A 49 -3.07 -25.05 -0.02
C ARG A 49 -1.76 -24.28 -0.18
N SER A 50 -0.73 -24.90 -0.75
CA SER A 50 0.56 -24.28 -1.02
C SER A 50 0.44 -23.13 -2.03
N TYR A 51 -0.32 -23.33 -3.11
CA TYR A 51 -0.63 -22.29 -4.08
C TYR A 51 -1.33 -21.10 -3.42
N GLN A 52 -2.40 -21.35 -2.69
CA GLN A 52 -3.19 -20.30 -2.04
C GLN A 52 -2.38 -19.56 -0.98
N ARG A 53 -1.55 -20.27 -0.23
CA ARG A 53 -0.77 -19.71 0.86
C ARG A 53 0.43 -18.90 0.38
N TYR A 54 1.21 -19.46 -0.55
CA TYR A 54 2.52 -18.92 -0.89
C TYR A 54 2.51 -18.04 -2.14
N LEU A 55 1.62 -18.29 -3.11
CA LEU A 55 1.54 -17.44 -4.30
C LEU A 55 0.45 -16.38 -4.15
N VAL A 56 -0.75 -16.76 -3.77
CA VAL A 56 -1.87 -15.82 -3.63
C VAL A 56 -1.71 -14.96 -2.38
N GLY A 57 -1.49 -15.58 -1.24
CA GLY A 57 -1.42 -14.90 0.06
C GLY A 57 -0.13 -14.09 0.28
N ALA A 58 0.98 -14.48 -0.32
CA ALA A 58 2.24 -13.75 -0.14
C ALA A 58 2.18 -12.34 -0.75
N LEU A 59 1.66 -12.21 -1.99
CA LEU A 59 1.54 -10.92 -2.67
C LEU A 59 0.45 -10.01 -2.07
N THR A 60 -0.49 -10.57 -1.33
CA THR A 60 -1.58 -9.82 -0.71
C THR A 60 -1.35 -9.62 0.79
N ARG A 61 -1.69 -10.63 1.59
CA ARG A 61 -1.72 -10.51 3.05
C ARG A 61 -0.35 -10.23 3.67
N ALA A 62 0.70 -10.89 3.18
CA ALA A 62 2.02 -10.76 3.79
C ALA A 62 2.79 -9.53 3.29
N LEU A 63 2.58 -9.11 2.04
CA LEU A 63 3.33 -7.99 1.46
C LEU A 63 2.63 -6.64 1.66
N VAL A 64 1.32 -6.57 1.41
CA VAL A 64 0.57 -5.30 1.40
C VAL A 64 -0.63 -5.28 2.34
N ALA A 65 -0.75 -6.26 3.23
CA ALA A 65 -1.83 -6.39 4.21
C ALA A 65 -3.25 -6.31 3.59
N ALA A 66 -3.40 -6.77 2.34
CA ALA A 66 -4.66 -6.77 1.63
C ALA A 66 -5.28 -8.17 1.59
N LYS A 67 -6.61 -8.24 1.56
CA LYS A 67 -7.34 -9.52 1.43
C LYS A 67 -7.40 -9.92 -0.06
N PRO A 68 -7.04 -11.15 -0.44
CA PRO A 68 -6.99 -11.55 -1.85
C PRO A 68 -8.35 -11.63 -2.53
N ASP A 69 -9.42 -11.75 -1.77
CA ASP A 69 -10.81 -11.80 -2.23
C ASP A 69 -11.41 -10.42 -2.52
N THR A 70 -10.82 -9.35 -1.98
CA THR A 70 -11.27 -7.96 -2.18
C THR A 70 -10.26 -7.10 -2.93
N ALA A 71 -8.96 -7.41 -2.82
CA ALA A 71 -7.92 -6.66 -3.50
C ALA A 71 -8.03 -6.81 -5.03
N SER A 72 -7.92 -5.70 -5.76
CA SER A 72 -8.02 -5.69 -7.22
C SER A 72 -6.89 -6.49 -7.86
N ALA A 73 -7.24 -7.28 -8.88
CA ALA A 73 -6.25 -8.04 -9.65
C ALA A 73 -5.23 -7.13 -10.32
N ARG A 74 -5.63 -5.93 -10.78
CA ARG A 74 -4.73 -4.94 -11.36
C ARG A 74 -3.65 -4.53 -10.37
N THR A 75 -4.05 -4.13 -9.18
CA THR A 75 -3.11 -3.64 -8.15
C THR A 75 -2.14 -4.73 -7.73
N ILE A 76 -2.63 -5.92 -7.39
CA ILE A 76 -1.77 -7.01 -6.93
C ILE A 76 -0.89 -7.56 -8.06
N GLY A 77 -1.43 -7.74 -9.27
CA GLY A 77 -0.64 -8.19 -10.41
C GLY A 77 0.45 -7.19 -10.82
N GLN A 78 0.20 -5.89 -10.72
CA GLN A 78 1.24 -4.87 -10.95
C GLN A 78 2.36 -4.92 -9.89
N ILE A 79 2.03 -5.20 -8.63
CA ILE A 79 3.04 -5.42 -7.58
C ILE A 79 3.87 -6.67 -7.91
N GLY A 80 3.23 -7.78 -8.29
CA GLY A 80 3.90 -9.01 -8.72
C GLY A 80 4.87 -8.77 -9.89
N LEU A 81 4.42 -8.05 -10.92
CA LEU A 81 5.26 -7.68 -12.06
C LEU A 81 6.43 -6.76 -11.67
N ALA A 82 6.21 -5.79 -10.79
CA ALA A 82 7.27 -4.92 -10.31
C ALA A 82 8.36 -5.71 -9.57
N LEU A 83 7.96 -6.64 -8.69
CA LEU A 83 8.90 -7.53 -8.00
C LEU A 83 9.63 -8.46 -8.97
N ALA A 84 8.92 -9.07 -9.92
CA ALA A 84 9.52 -9.94 -10.93
C ALA A 84 10.51 -9.19 -11.83
N THR A 85 10.18 -7.97 -12.25
CA THR A 85 11.07 -7.11 -13.05
C THR A 85 12.29 -6.66 -12.24
N ALA A 86 12.10 -6.28 -11.00
CA ALA A 86 13.21 -5.97 -10.10
C ALA A 86 14.13 -7.20 -9.93
N ALA A 87 13.54 -8.38 -9.66
CA ALA A 87 14.29 -9.63 -9.47
C ALA A 87 14.97 -10.15 -10.75
N SER A 88 14.47 -9.82 -11.93
CA SER A 88 15.07 -10.27 -13.20
C SER A 88 16.34 -9.52 -13.60
N GLY A 89 16.62 -8.37 -12.98
CA GLY A 89 17.73 -7.48 -13.37
C GLY A 89 17.56 -6.83 -14.75
N LEU A 90 16.34 -6.89 -15.32
CA LEU A 90 16.04 -6.26 -16.61
C LEU A 90 16.04 -4.73 -16.52
N ILE A 91 15.88 -4.17 -15.32
CA ILE A 91 15.95 -2.74 -15.08
C ILE A 91 17.37 -2.40 -14.61
N PRO A 92 18.19 -1.71 -15.42
CA PRO A 92 19.62 -1.49 -15.14
C PRO A 92 19.90 -0.81 -13.78
N GLN A 93 19.01 0.10 -13.36
CA GLN A 93 19.16 0.82 -12.08
C GLN A 93 19.04 -0.08 -10.84
N TYR A 94 18.40 -1.24 -10.95
CA TYR A 94 18.27 -2.21 -9.86
C TYR A 94 19.26 -3.38 -9.96
N ARG A 95 20.01 -3.48 -11.07
CA ARG A 95 20.91 -4.62 -11.34
C ARG A 95 22.02 -4.76 -10.31
N SER A 96 22.58 -3.64 -9.85
CA SER A 96 23.63 -3.64 -8.83
C SER A 96 23.13 -4.09 -7.47
N ASP A 97 21.89 -3.74 -7.13
CA ASP A 97 21.27 -4.07 -5.85
C ASP A 97 20.87 -5.54 -5.80
N LEU A 98 20.37 -6.08 -6.92
CA LEU A 98 20.04 -7.51 -7.05
C LEU A 98 21.25 -8.43 -6.94
N ILE A 99 22.38 -8.05 -7.54
CA ILE A 99 23.66 -8.80 -7.43
C ILE A 99 24.12 -8.85 -5.97
N ARG A 100 23.81 -7.82 -5.17
CA ARG A 100 24.08 -7.75 -3.74
C ARG A 100 23.04 -8.42 -2.86
N GLY A 101 21.89 -8.84 -3.41
CA GLY A 101 20.76 -9.39 -2.67
C GLY A 101 19.92 -8.35 -1.94
N ASP A 102 20.11 -7.06 -2.21
CA ASP A 102 19.45 -5.93 -1.54
C ASP A 102 18.20 -5.48 -2.29
N VAL A 103 17.24 -6.38 -2.47
CA VAL A 103 15.95 -6.06 -3.08
C VAL A 103 15.09 -5.21 -2.13
N ASP A 104 15.28 -5.38 -0.84
CA ASP A 104 14.56 -4.69 0.22
C ASP A 104 15.52 -3.87 1.08
N ARG A 105 15.14 -2.64 1.40
CA ARG A 105 15.97 -1.73 2.19
C ARG A 105 15.17 -1.20 3.38
N ILE A 106 15.80 -1.17 4.53
CA ILE A 106 15.26 -0.55 5.74
C ILE A 106 15.95 0.79 5.99
N LEU A 107 15.23 1.68 6.64
CA LEU A 107 15.82 2.95 7.08
C LEU A 107 16.90 2.68 8.13
N ASN A 108 17.98 3.44 8.07
CA ASN A 108 19.10 3.34 9.01
C ASN A 108 18.88 4.06 10.35
N ARG A 109 17.70 4.63 10.54
CA ARG A 109 17.24 5.31 11.76
C ARG A 109 15.72 5.22 11.84
N PRO A 110 15.10 5.58 13.00
CA PRO A 110 13.65 5.73 13.09
C PRO A 110 13.12 6.61 11.97
N THR A 111 11.95 6.26 11.43
CA THR A 111 11.33 6.95 10.28
C THR A 111 11.29 8.47 10.46
N ASN A 112 10.95 8.93 11.66
CA ASN A 112 10.92 10.37 11.96
C ASN A 112 12.30 11.01 11.82
N HIS A 113 13.36 10.35 12.26
CA HIS A 113 14.72 10.90 12.22
C HIS A 113 15.34 10.80 10.82
N ALA A 114 15.09 9.68 10.12
CA ALA A 114 15.68 9.44 8.81
C ALA A 114 15.01 10.26 7.71
N TRP A 115 13.71 10.50 7.83
CA TRP A 115 12.90 11.06 6.75
C TRP A 115 12.01 12.22 7.17
N ILE A 116 11.06 12.02 8.11
CA ILE A 116 9.99 12.98 8.36
C ILE A 116 10.51 14.32 8.88
N ASN A 117 11.37 14.30 9.91
CA ASN A 117 11.88 15.54 10.49
C ASN A 117 12.75 16.37 9.52
N PRO A 118 13.69 15.79 8.74
CA PRO A 118 14.41 16.52 7.71
C PRO A 118 13.49 17.11 6.64
N TRP A 119 12.47 16.35 6.23
CA TRP A 119 11.50 16.82 5.25
C TRP A 119 10.65 17.99 5.77
N VAL A 120 10.11 17.86 6.98
CA VAL A 120 9.35 18.95 7.64
C VAL A 120 10.21 20.20 7.81
N ALA A 121 11.48 20.05 8.21
CA ALA A 121 12.41 21.18 8.30
C ALA A 121 12.64 21.86 6.94
N HIS A 122 12.83 21.06 5.88
CA HIS A 122 12.98 21.58 4.52
C HIS A 122 11.73 22.38 4.07
N LEU A 123 10.54 21.85 4.31
CA LEU A 123 9.28 22.51 3.95
C LEU A 123 9.08 23.82 4.75
N ARG A 124 9.38 23.81 6.06
CA ARG A 124 9.33 25.03 6.89
C ARG A 124 10.27 26.12 6.37
N ASN A 125 11.48 25.73 5.96
CA ASN A 125 12.45 26.68 5.37
C ASN A 125 11.97 27.25 4.03
N ARG A 126 11.00 26.61 3.38
CA ARG A 126 10.32 27.11 2.18
C ARG A 126 9.02 27.89 2.47
N GLY A 127 8.75 28.18 3.73
CA GLY A 127 7.59 28.97 4.14
C GLY A 127 6.31 28.14 4.36
N VAL A 128 6.36 26.80 4.32
CA VAL A 128 5.19 25.98 4.62
C VAL A 128 4.87 26.09 6.11
N ARG A 129 3.63 26.47 6.41
CA ARG A 129 3.11 26.57 7.77
C ARG A 129 2.41 25.26 8.15
N PHE A 130 2.86 24.63 9.22
CA PHE A 130 2.24 23.43 9.80
C PHE A 130 1.37 23.87 11.00
N VAL A 131 0.08 23.54 10.94
CA VAL A 131 -0.87 23.72 12.05
C VAL A 131 -1.14 22.35 12.62
N MET A 132 -0.61 22.11 13.81
CA MET A 132 -0.71 20.84 14.52
C MET A 132 -1.84 20.88 15.53
N GLY A 133 -2.39 19.68 15.86
CA GLY A 133 -3.46 19.57 16.87
C GLY A 133 -4.82 20.09 16.40
N SER A 134 -5.01 20.24 15.09
CA SER A 134 -6.25 20.72 14.49
C SER A 134 -6.67 19.75 13.38
N GLY A 135 -7.85 19.18 13.51
CA GLY A 135 -8.47 18.29 12.52
C GLY A 135 -9.41 19.04 11.58
N LEU A 136 -9.58 18.53 10.36
CA LEU A 136 -10.59 19.04 9.44
C LEU A 136 -11.99 18.53 9.87
N ALA A 137 -12.89 19.46 10.15
CA ALA A 137 -14.27 19.15 10.56
C ALA A 137 -15.25 19.24 9.39
N GLN A 138 -15.02 20.13 8.43
CA GLN A 138 -15.96 20.35 7.32
C GLN A 138 -15.26 21.05 6.15
N LEU A 139 -15.72 20.74 4.94
CA LEU A 139 -15.43 21.51 3.73
C LEU A 139 -16.63 22.39 3.40
N ASN A 140 -16.41 23.71 3.31
CA ASN A 140 -17.42 24.66 2.88
C ASN A 140 -17.47 24.68 1.36
N VAL A 141 -18.68 24.59 0.79
CA VAL A 141 -18.89 24.59 -0.66
C VAL A 141 -19.77 25.77 -1.05
N GLY A 142 -19.38 26.47 -2.08
CA GLY A 142 -20.15 27.59 -2.65
C GLY A 142 -19.81 27.77 -4.12
N GLY A 143 -20.84 27.96 -4.97
CA GLY A 143 -20.61 28.15 -6.42
C GLY A 143 -19.92 26.95 -7.10
N GLY A 144 -20.16 25.73 -6.64
CA GLY A 144 -19.60 24.51 -7.21
C GLY A 144 -18.10 24.29 -6.89
N ARG A 145 -17.56 24.97 -5.89
CA ARG A 145 -16.15 24.84 -5.45
C ARG A 145 -16.00 24.90 -3.95
N ILE A 146 -14.88 24.40 -3.43
CA ILE A 146 -14.55 24.53 -2.01
C ILE A 146 -14.16 25.99 -1.76
N THR A 147 -14.81 26.64 -0.80
CA THR A 147 -14.57 28.03 -0.39
C THR A 147 -13.82 28.16 0.91
N GLY A 148 -13.73 27.07 1.69
CA GLY A 148 -13.01 27.06 2.96
C GLY A 148 -12.99 25.66 3.60
N ALA A 149 -12.03 25.47 4.49
CA ALA A 149 -11.88 24.30 5.31
C ALA A 149 -12.06 24.67 6.78
N ARG A 150 -13.15 24.21 7.42
CA ARG A 150 -13.42 24.46 8.84
C ARG A 150 -12.76 23.40 9.70
N LEU A 151 -11.95 23.84 10.64
CA LEU A 151 -11.26 23.00 11.59
C LEU A 151 -12.16 22.69 12.82
N ASP A 152 -11.81 21.64 13.56
CA ASP A 152 -12.47 21.25 14.82
C ASP A 152 -12.32 22.32 15.91
N THR A 153 -11.33 23.19 15.81
CA THR A 153 -11.16 24.40 16.64
C THR A 153 -12.16 25.51 16.33
N GLY A 154 -12.99 25.36 15.28
CA GLY A 154 -13.91 26.38 14.79
C GLY A 154 -13.27 27.38 13.80
N GLN A 155 -11.96 27.39 13.63
CA GLN A 155 -11.28 28.23 12.64
C GLN A 155 -11.59 27.77 11.23
N THR A 156 -11.79 28.73 10.30
CA THR A 156 -11.87 28.44 8.86
C THR A 156 -10.55 28.85 8.19
N VAL A 157 -10.04 27.98 7.33
CA VAL A 157 -8.87 28.22 6.48
C VAL A 157 -9.36 28.40 5.05
N GLU A 158 -8.99 29.51 4.44
CA GLU A 158 -9.26 29.80 3.03
C GLU A 158 -7.97 29.66 2.22
N ALA A 159 -8.07 29.11 1.01
CA ALA A 159 -6.97 28.91 0.09
C ALA A 159 -7.47 28.82 -1.35
N ASP A 160 -6.57 28.96 -2.31
CA ASP A 160 -6.88 28.78 -3.74
C ASP A 160 -7.07 27.30 -4.11
N TRP A 161 -6.38 26.40 -3.41
CA TRP A 161 -6.41 24.96 -3.63
C TRP A 161 -6.48 24.20 -2.30
N TYR A 162 -7.22 23.09 -2.32
CA TYR A 162 -7.38 22.22 -1.18
C TYR A 162 -6.97 20.79 -1.59
N VAL A 163 -6.10 20.18 -0.82
CA VAL A 163 -5.65 18.78 -1.01
C VAL A 163 -5.99 17.97 0.22
N ALA A 164 -6.92 17.03 0.08
CA ALA A 164 -7.30 16.11 1.15
C ALA A 164 -6.35 14.90 1.16
N ALA A 165 -5.24 15.00 1.89
CA ALA A 165 -4.26 13.93 2.04
C ALA A 165 -4.44 13.22 3.40
N MET A 166 -5.61 12.60 3.60
CA MET A 166 -5.98 11.90 4.83
C MET A 166 -6.47 10.47 4.54
N PRO A 167 -6.47 9.58 5.54
CA PRO A 167 -7.06 8.24 5.40
C PRO A 167 -8.52 8.29 4.95
N ILE A 168 -8.93 7.29 4.17
CA ILE A 168 -10.24 7.27 3.51
C ILE A 168 -11.41 7.22 4.51
N ASP A 169 -11.24 6.55 5.64
CA ASP A 169 -12.20 6.52 6.75
C ASP A 169 -12.45 7.90 7.34
N ARG A 170 -11.45 8.79 7.26
CA ARG A 170 -11.55 10.19 7.72
C ARG A 170 -12.10 11.11 6.65
N LEU A 171 -11.94 10.79 5.38
CA LEU A 171 -12.46 11.59 4.27
C LEU A 171 -13.95 11.34 4.02
N LYS A 172 -14.42 10.09 4.10
CA LYS A 172 -15.81 9.71 3.86
C LYS A 172 -16.83 10.57 4.61
N PRO A 173 -16.69 10.86 5.92
CA PRO A 173 -17.65 11.70 6.65
C PRO A 173 -17.66 13.17 6.22
N LEU A 174 -16.64 13.64 5.50
CA LEU A 174 -16.52 15.01 5.02
C LEU A 174 -17.17 15.24 3.66
N LEU A 175 -17.62 14.17 2.98
CA LEU A 175 -18.31 14.23 1.70
C LEU A 175 -19.77 14.67 1.91
N SER A 176 -19.97 15.98 2.02
CA SER A 176 -21.30 16.57 2.16
C SER A 176 -22.13 16.45 0.87
N PRO A 177 -23.48 16.51 0.94
CA PRO A 177 -24.31 16.55 -0.26
C PRO A 177 -23.88 17.65 -1.23
N ALA A 178 -23.60 18.87 -0.74
CA ALA A 178 -23.14 19.98 -1.58
C ALA A 178 -21.81 19.69 -2.30
N LEU A 179 -20.92 18.90 -1.70
CA LEU A 179 -19.67 18.48 -2.34
C LEU A 179 -19.93 17.44 -3.42
N LEU A 180 -20.81 16.48 -3.16
CA LEU A 180 -21.22 15.45 -4.13
C LEU A 180 -22.06 16.03 -5.28
N ASP A 181 -22.86 17.06 -5.04
CA ASP A 181 -23.56 17.78 -6.09
C ASP A 181 -22.59 18.57 -6.99
N ALA A 182 -21.53 19.12 -6.40
CA ALA A 182 -20.48 19.84 -7.15
C ALA A 182 -19.60 18.91 -7.98
N ASP A 183 -19.32 17.72 -7.46
CA ASP A 183 -18.57 16.67 -8.17
C ASP A 183 -19.13 15.27 -7.82
N PRO A 184 -20.04 14.75 -8.63
CA PRO A 184 -20.64 13.42 -8.42
C PRO A 184 -19.63 12.26 -8.44
N SER A 185 -18.46 12.44 -9.05
CA SER A 185 -17.42 11.39 -9.10
C SER A 185 -16.89 11.03 -7.71
N LEU A 186 -16.94 11.96 -6.77
CA LEU A 186 -16.54 11.75 -5.37
C LEU A 186 -17.40 10.70 -4.65
N ALA A 187 -18.59 10.40 -5.14
CA ALA A 187 -19.43 9.33 -4.60
C ALA A 187 -18.73 7.96 -4.64
N GLY A 188 -17.83 7.75 -5.60
CA GLY A 188 -17.00 6.54 -5.68
C GLY A 188 -16.13 6.29 -4.46
N ILE A 189 -15.80 7.33 -3.68
CA ILE A 189 -15.03 7.23 -2.44
C ILE A 189 -15.77 6.38 -1.39
N HIS A 190 -17.10 6.42 -1.36
CA HIS A 190 -17.89 5.60 -0.43
C HIS A 190 -17.76 4.10 -0.71
N ALA A 191 -17.48 3.69 -1.95
CA ALA A 191 -17.30 2.31 -2.34
C ALA A 191 -15.92 1.74 -1.95
N LEU A 192 -14.95 2.61 -1.64
CA LEU A 192 -13.63 2.18 -1.19
C LEU A 192 -13.72 1.48 0.16
N GLN A 193 -13.00 0.35 0.27
CA GLN A 193 -12.93 -0.42 1.50
C GLN A 193 -11.66 -0.08 2.26
N ASP A 194 -11.79 0.06 3.55
CA ASP A 194 -10.71 0.25 4.52
C ASP A 194 -10.79 -0.82 5.60
N ASP A 195 -9.64 -1.15 6.21
CA ASP A 195 -9.59 -2.14 7.27
C ASP A 195 -8.50 -1.70 8.28
N TRP A 196 -8.57 -2.25 9.47
CA TRP A 196 -7.64 -1.93 10.53
C TRP A 196 -6.34 -2.72 10.41
N MET A 197 -5.24 -2.12 10.83
CA MET A 197 -3.94 -2.74 11.01
C MET A 197 -3.39 -2.39 12.39
N VAL A 198 -2.72 -3.35 13.04
CA VAL A 198 -2.05 -3.13 14.33
C VAL A 198 -0.56 -3.38 14.15
N GLY A 199 0.24 -2.39 14.54
CA GLY A 199 1.68 -2.53 14.67
C GLY A 199 2.09 -2.68 16.14
N ILE A 200 3.00 -3.60 16.42
CA ILE A 200 3.60 -3.77 17.74
C ILE A 200 5.11 -3.59 17.58
N GLN A 201 5.69 -2.72 18.37
CA GLN A 201 7.14 -2.51 18.40
C GLN A 201 7.71 -3.11 19.69
N TYR A 202 8.75 -3.95 19.50
CA TYR A 202 9.47 -4.57 20.61
C TYR A 202 10.86 -3.96 20.72
N PHE A 203 11.23 -3.51 21.92
CA PHE A 203 12.58 -3.09 22.27
C PHE A 203 13.26 -4.24 22.99
N LEU A 204 14.26 -4.84 22.34
CA LEU A 204 14.95 -6.00 22.88
C LEU A 204 16.06 -5.59 23.84
N ARG A 205 16.17 -6.28 24.98
CA ARG A 205 17.27 -6.07 25.94
C ARG A 205 18.60 -6.67 25.53
N ARG A 206 18.56 -7.64 24.60
CA ARG A 206 19.74 -8.33 24.09
C ARG A 206 19.72 -8.27 22.57
N ARG A 207 20.91 -8.22 21.98
CA ARG A 207 21.05 -8.33 20.52
C ARG A 207 20.47 -9.65 20.06
N SER A 208 19.78 -9.65 18.96
CA SER A 208 19.25 -10.86 18.31
C SER A 208 20.11 -11.23 17.12
N ASP A 209 20.26 -12.52 16.86
CA ASP A 209 20.97 -13.07 15.71
C ASP A 209 20.07 -13.17 14.46
N LEU A 210 18.85 -12.63 14.52
CA LEU A 210 17.99 -12.56 13.36
C LEU A 210 18.60 -11.66 12.30
N PRO A 211 18.54 -12.05 11.02
CA PRO A 211 19.01 -11.20 9.94
C PRO A 211 18.21 -9.90 9.90
N PRO A 212 18.85 -8.75 9.62
CA PRO A 212 18.13 -7.49 9.43
C PRO A 212 17.20 -7.58 8.20
N GLY A 213 16.10 -6.88 8.24
CA GLY A 213 15.17 -6.78 7.13
C GLY A 213 13.78 -7.31 7.43
N HIS A 214 13.06 -7.65 6.38
CA HIS A 214 11.66 -8.01 6.41
C HIS A 214 11.48 -9.51 6.68
N ILE A 215 10.65 -9.84 7.66
CA ILE A 215 10.28 -11.21 8.02
C ILE A 215 8.78 -11.36 7.82
N ALA A 216 8.36 -12.31 6.99
CA ALA A 216 6.95 -12.61 6.76
C ALA A 216 6.60 -14.01 7.28
N ALA A 217 5.63 -14.10 8.17
CA ALA A 217 5.07 -15.36 8.65
C ALA A 217 3.96 -15.81 7.68
N LEU A 218 4.36 -16.36 6.54
CA LEU A 218 3.45 -16.76 5.47
C LEU A 218 2.45 -17.82 5.93
N GLY A 219 1.18 -17.59 5.62
CA GLY A 219 0.09 -18.51 5.86
C GLY A 219 -0.31 -18.68 7.33
N THR A 220 0.06 -17.76 8.20
CA THR A 220 -0.53 -17.68 9.53
C THR A 220 -1.91 -17.02 9.47
N PRO A 221 -2.84 -17.30 10.39
CA PRO A 221 -4.14 -16.66 10.42
C PRO A 221 -4.07 -15.14 10.51
N TRP A 222 -3.06 -14.63 11.21
CA TRP A 222 -2.84 -13.19 11.43
C TRP A 222 -2.03 -12.49 10.34
N ALA A 223 -1.49 -13.24 9.37
CA ALA A 223 -0.62 -12.70 8.31
C ALA A 223 0.49 -11.78 8.87
N LEU A 224 1.16 -12.24 9.92
CA LEU A 224 2.17 -11.46 10.61
C LEU A 224 3.35 -11.17 9.68
N THR A 225 3.76 -9.92 9.68
CA THR A 225 4.99 -9.47 9.05
C THR A 225 5.77 -8.64 10.07
N GLY A 226 7.09 -8.68 10.02
CA GLY A 226 7.95 -7.96 10.94
C GLY A 226 9.14 -7.34 10.23
N LEU A 227 9.68 -6.28 10.82
CA LEU A 227 10.93 -5.66 10.41
C LEU A 227 11.92 -5.79 11.55
N PHE A 228 13.03 -6.45 11.30
CA PHE A 228 14.13 -6.52 12.24
C PHE A 228 15.13 -5.40 11.95
N GLN A 229 15.15 -4.39 12.81
CA GLN A 229 15.89 -3.13 12.63
C GLN A 229 17.03 -2.93 13.65
N ALA A 230 17.44 -3.95 14.39
CA ALA A 230 18.41 -3.80 15.46
C ALA A 230 19.85 -3.49 14.96
N ALA A 231 20.17 -3.78 13.69
CA ALA A 231 21.50 -3.55 13.15
C ALA A 231 21.86 -2.09 12.84
N PRO A 232 20.91 -1.22 12.44
CA PRO A 232 21.20 0.19 12.14
C PRO A 232 21.08 1.13 13.34
N TRP A 233 20.81 0.62 14.55
CA TRP A 233 20.48 1.47 15.74
C TRP A 233 21.48 1.31 16.85
#